data_d6dd8cb7db27a2a815f5c015436fff83
#
_entry.id   d6dd8cb7db27a2a815f5c015436fff83
#
_cell.length_a   1.000
_cell.length_b   1.000
_cell.length_c   1.000
_cell.angle_alpha   90.00
_cell.angle_beta   90.00
_cell.angle_gamma   90.00
#
_symmetry.space_group_name_H-M   'P 1'
#
loop_
_entity.id
_entity.type
_entity.pdbx_description
1 polymer ?
#
loop_
_entity_poly.entity_id
_entity_poly.type
_entity_poly.pdbx_seq_one_letter_code
_entity_poly.pdbx_strand_id
1 'polypeptide(L)'
;MLRSNTTIAGSNFIFSHINENYTRYLNRKKKLRVIFRGINIDYYNKKNISILKQEKLKNEWELFPDRFTIILPGRLTAWKGQEIFIEALNILIEDYNNLQFQAIILGSDQGRKVYKKKLINLTQRYRLNKKIKFIEHCKEMPLAYSIADAVVSSSIEPEAFGRVSVEAQAMEKPIIASNLGGSKETILNNKSGFLYKHNDPRELA
;
A
#
# COMPACT_ATOMS: atom_id res chain seq x y z
N MET A 1 12.13 24.45 -2.92
CA MET A 1 10.97 24.20 -2.05
C MET A 1 10.88 25.18 -0.87
N LEU A 2 11.94 25.46 -0.15
CA LEU A 2 11.90 26.33 1.04
C LEU A 2 12.08 27.84 0.76
N ARG A 3 11.94 28.28 -0.49
CA ARG A 3 11.96 29.72 -0.85
C ARG A 3 10.59 30.39 -0.86
N SER A 4 9.52 29.62 -0.62
CA SER A 4 8.13 30.11 -0.56
C SER A 4 7.83 30.81 0.77
N ASN A 5 6.83 31.69 0.81
CA ASN A 5 6.39 32.37 2.03
C ASN A 5 5.68 31.42 3.01
N THR A 6 5.08 30.33 2.51
CA THR A 6 4.42 29.30 3.31
C THR A 6 4.79 27.94 2.75
N THR A 7 5.11 27.00 3.63
CA THR A 7 5.33 25.59 3.31
C THR A 7 4.21 24.79 3.95
N ILE A 8 3.59 23.91 3.16
CA ILE A 8 2.50 23.02 3.61
C ILE A 8 3.07 21.62 3.77
N ALA A 9 2.88 21.02 4.93
CA ALA A 9 3.13 19.62 5.22
C ALA A 9 1.82 18.84 5.10
N GLY A 10 1.83 17.73 4.36
CA GLY A 10 0.64 16.90 4.13
C GLY A 10 0.28 15.95 5.29
N SER A 11 1.11 15.92 6.32
CA SER A 11 0.96 15.11 7.54
C SER A 11 1.77 15.72 8.68
N ASN A 12 1.50 15.31 9.91
CA ASN A 12 2.33 15.69 11.07
C ASN A 12 3.74 15.12 10.96
N PHE A 13 3.87 13.89 10.42
CA PHE A 13 5.18 13.30 10.14
C PHE A 13 6.05 14.21 9.26
N ILE A 14 5.49 14.69 8.15
CA ILE A 14 6.21 15.61 7.25
C ILE A 14 6.48 16.97 7.92
N PHE A 15 5.54 17.45 8.73
CA PHE A 15 5.75 18.69 9.50
C PHE A 15 6.95 18.55 10.44
N SER A 16 6.99 17.48 11.26
CA SER A 16 8.10 17.21 12.17
C SER A 16 9.41 17.04 11.42
N HIS A 17 9.42 16.25 10.35
CA HIS A 17 10.59 16.04 9.51
C HIS A 17 11.17 17.36 8.94
N ILE A 18 10.31 18.25 8.44
CA ILE A 18 10.74 19.57 7.95
C ILE A 18 11.26 20.44 9.10
N ASN A 19 10.56 20.45 10.21
CA ASN A 19 10.92 21.27 11.36
C ASN A 19 12.26 20.86 11.97
N GLU A 20 12.54 19.56 12.08
CA GLU A 20 13.78 19.03 12.65
C GLU A 20 14.97 19.19 11.70
N ASN A 21 14.80 18.91 10.41
CA ASN A 21 15.93 18.81 9.49
C ASN A 21 16.18 20.08 8.67
N TYR A 22 15.19 20.98 8.57
CA TYR A 22 15.24 22.14 7.66
C TYR A 22 14.95 23.48 8.33
N THR A 23 14.90 23.56 9.66
CA THR A 23 14.58 24.79 10.43
C THR A 23 15.48 25.95 10.04
N ARG A 24 16.78 25.72 9.82
CA ARG A 24 17.76 26.73 9.38
C ARG A 24 17.40 27.41 8.05
N TYR A 25 16.59 26.75 7.22
CA TYR A 25 16.09 27.25 5.92
C TYR A 25 14.70 27.89 6.04
N LEU A 26 14.03 27.70 7.17
CA LEU A 26 12.77 28.35 7.49
C LEU A 26 13.09 29.70 8.11
N ASN A 27 13.19 30.75 7.29
CA ASN A 27 13.40 32.10 7.77
C ASN A 27 12.26 32.48 8.75
N ARG A 28 12.52 33.33 9.78
CA ARG A 28 11.53 33.74 10.81
C ARG A 28 10.18 34.22 10.27
N LYS A 29 10.11 34.66 9.01
CA LYS A 29 8.88 35.07 8.30
C LYS A 29 8.17 33.95 7.59
N LYS A 30 8.76 32.75 7.48
CA LYS A 30 8.16 31.59 6.75
C LYS A 30 7.31 30.77 7.69
N LYS A 31 6.09 30.46 7.24
CA LYS A 31 5.12 29.68 8.01
C LYS A 31 5.14 28.24 7.51
N LEU A 32 5.40 27.29 8.39
CA LEU A 32 5.14 25.88 8.18
C LEU A 32 3.75 25.56 8.74
N ARG A 33 2.89 24.92 7.94
CA ARG A 33 1.54 24.54 8.34
C ARG A 33 1.24 23.11 7.95
N VAL A 34 0.45 22.42 8.75
CA VAL A 34 -0.09 21.12 8.39
C VAL A 34 -1.45 21.35 7.69
N ILE A 35 -1.58 20.79 6.49
CA ILE A 35 -2.85 20.63 5.80
C ILE A 35 -2.87 19.18 5.35
N PHE A 36 -3.64 18.36 6.04
CA PHE A 36 -3.72 16.94 5.73
C PHE A 36 -4.18 16.72 4.29
N ARG A 37 -3.54 15.76 3.66
CA ARG A 37 -3.97 15.31 2.35
C ARG A 37 -5.31 14.59 2.47
N GLY A 38 -6.21 14.86 1.52
CA GLY A 38 -7.46 14.11 1.38
C GLY A 38 -7.43 13.18 0.17
N ILE A 39 -8.52 12.45 0.02
CA ILE A 39 -8.86 11.69 -1.18
C ILE A 39 -10.24 12.11 -1.69
N ASN A 40 -10.53 11.83 -2.94
CA ASN A 40 -11.87 12.01 -3.48
C ASN A 40 -12.76 10.84 -3.04
N ILE A 41 -13.60 11.06 -2.02
CA ILE A 41 -14.48 10.02 -1.45
C ILE A 41 -15.63 9.63 -2.40
N ASP A 42 -16.00 10.47 -3.35
CA ASP A 42 -16.98 10.12 -4.37
C ASP A 42 -16.38 9.15 -5.40
N TYR A 43 -15.09 9.33 -5.72
CA TYR A 43 -14.36 8.40 -6.58
C TYR A 43 -14.05 7.07 -5.88
N TYR A 44 -13.58 7.11 -4.62
CA TYR A 44 -13.34 5.92 -3.79
C TYR A 44 -14.61 5.56 -3.01
N ASN A 45 -15.64 5.11 -3.73
CA ASN A 45 -16.93 4.74 -3.16
C ASN A 45 -17.39 3.39 -3.69
N LYS A 46 -17.50 2.41 -2.80
CA LYS A 46 -17.92 1.04 -3.10
C LYS A 46 -19.28 0.99 -3.83
N LYS A 47 -20.19 1.91 -3.52
CA LYS A 47 -21.51 1.96 -4.13
C LYS A 47 -21.49 2.26 -5.63
N ASN A 48 -20.41 2.88 -6.12
CA ASN A 48 -20.23 3.22 -7.53
C ASN A 48 -19.64 2.07 -8.36
N ILE A 49 -19.31 0.94 -7.73
CA ILE A 49 -18.69 -0.20 -8.41
C ILE A 49 -19.72 -1.28 -8.68
N SER A 50 -19.96 -1.55 -9.96
CA SER A 50 -20.89 -2.62 -10.34
C SER A 50 -20.25 -4.01 -10.21
N ILE A 51 -21.06 -5.00 -9.87
CA ILE A 51 -20.66 -6.40 -9.77
C ILE A 51 -20.10 -6.89 -11.12
N LEU A 52 -20.72 -6.52 -12.24
CA LEU A 52 -20.24 -6.89 -13.57
C LEU A 52 -18.81 -6.40 -13.86
N LYS A 53 -18.47 -5.18 -13.43
CA LYS A 53 -17.10 -4.67 -13.55
C LYS A 53 -16.12 -5.47 -12.69
N GLN A 54 -16.52 -5.85 -11.47
CA GLN A 54 -15.69 -6.67 -10.59
C GLN A 54 -15.39 -8.03 -11.21
N GLU A 55 -16.44 -8.73 -11.71
CA GLU A 55 -16.29 -10.04 -12.35
C GLU A 55 -15.43 -9.95 -13.62
N LYS A 56 -15.63 -8.90 -14.43
CA LYS A 56 -14.77 -8.66 -15.59
C LYS A 56 -13.31 -8.49 -15.21
N LEU A 57 -13.02 -7.70 -14.15
CA LEU A 57 -11.63 -7.48 -13.69
C LEU A 57 -11.03 -8.78 -13.11
N LYS A 58 -11.82 -9.55 -12.34
CA LYS A 58 -11.37 -10.84 -11.81
C LYS A 58 -10.98 -11.79 -12.94
N ASN A 59 -11.79 -11.86 -14.00
CA ASN A 59 -11.52 -12.68 -15.17
C ASN A 59 -10.28 -12.17 -15.94
N GLU A 60 -10.16 -10.86 -16.17
CA GLU A 60 -9.01 -10.25 -16.84
C GLU A 60 -7.71 -10.54 -16.07
N TRP A 61 -7.78 -10.50 -14.75
CA TRP A 61 -6.64 -10.83 -13.89
C TRP A 61 -6.53 -12.32 -13.59
N GLU A 62 -7.40 -13.17 -14.18
CA GLU A 62 -7.44 -14.63 -13.99
C GLU A 62 -7.42 -15.01 -12.50
N LEU A 63 -8.27 -14.38 -11.71
CA LEU A 63 -8.39 -14.65 -10.28
C LEU A 63 -9.31 -15.85 -10.03
N PHE A 64 -8.97 -16.64 -9.03
CA PHE A 64 -9.82 -17.74 -8.57
C PHE A 64 -10.95 -17.18 -7.69
N PRO A 65 -12.23 -17.53 -7.96
CA PRO A 65 -13.35 -16.94 -7.24
C PRO A 65 -13.38 -17.28 -5.74
N ASP A 66 -12.91 -18.46 -5.37
CA ASP A 66 -12.99 -18.98 -3.99
C ASP A 66 -11.74 -18.68 -3.15
N ARG A 67 -10.84 -17.82 -3.63
CA ARG A 67 -9.63 -17.48 -2.89
C ARG A 67 -9.69 -16.09 -2.29
N PHE A 68 -9.24 -16.01 -1.04
CA PHE A 68 -9.03 -14.73 -0.36
C PHE A 68 -8.03 -13.87 -1.14
N THR A 69 -8.42 -12.68 -1.57
CA THR A 69 -7.63 -11.82 -2.45
C THR A 69 -6.94 -10.72 -1.65
N ILE A 70 -5.61 -10.74 -1.64
CA ILE A 70 -4.78 -9.72 -0.97
C ILE A 70 -4.14 -8.84 -2.04
N ILE A 71 -4.28 -7.51 -1.93
CA ILE A 71 -3.68 -6.57 -2.89
C ILE A 71 -2.65 -5.69 -2.19
N LEU A 72 -1.45 -5.61 -2.78
CA LEU A 72 -0.42 -4.64 -2.43
C LEU A 72 -0.26 -3.63 -3.56
N PRO A 73 -0.89 -2.44 -3.46
CA PRO A 73 -0.76 -1.39 -4.47
C PRO A 73 0.48 -0.54 -4.23
N GLY A 74 1.24 -0.32 -5.29
CA GLY A 74 2.39 0.57 -5.21
C GLY A 74 3.41 0.33 -6.33
N ARG A 75 4.13 1.36 -6.69
CA ARG A 75 5.26 1.22 -7.65
C ARG A 75 6.22 0.14 -7.19
N LEU A 76 6.77 -0.63 -8.12
CA LEU A 76 7.80 -1.62 -7.78
C LEU A 76 9.13 -0.89 -7.46
N THR A 77 9.33 -0.64 -6.18
CA THR A 77 10.53 0.00 -5.63
C THR A 77 10.85 -0.64 -4.29
N ALA A 78 12.12 -0.81 -3.96
CA ALA A 78 12.54 -1.50 -2.74
C ALA A 78 11.88 -0.95 -1.48
N TRP A 79 11.79 0.39 -1.37
CA TRP A 79 11.22 1.03 -0.20
C TRP A 79 9.71 0.77 0.01
N LYS A 80 9.00 0.28 -1.04
CA LYS A 80 7.59 -0.16 -0.94
C LYS A 80 7.42 -1.54 -0.31
N GLY A 81 8.53 -2.26 -0.06
CA GLY A 81 8.54 -3.46 0.74
C GLY A 81 7.83 -4.67 0.11
N GLN A 82 7.79 -4.78 -1.23
CA GLN A 82 7.23 -5.96 -1.88
C GLN A 82 7.94 -7.26 -1.46
N GLU A 83 9.23 -7.19 -1.13
CA GLU A 83 9.99 -8.34 -0.63
C GLU A 83 9.43 -8.81 0.72
N ILE A 84 9.22 -7.88 1.66
CA ILE A 84 8.62 -8.16 2.98
C ILE A 84 7.24 -8.80 2.82
N PHE A 85 6.43 -8.30 1.87
CA PHE A 85 5.12 -8.88 1.59
C PHE A 85 5.22 -10.33 1.07
N ILE A 86 6.14 -10.60 0.14
CA ILE A 86 6.35 -11.96 -0.39
C ILE A 86 6.84 -12.90 0.71
N GLU A 87 7.76 -12.45 1.56
CA GLU A 87 8.26 -13.20 2.72
C GLU A 87 7.14 -13.49 3.72
N ALA A 88 6.29 -12.51 4.03
CA ALA A 88 5.13 -12.70 4.90
C ALA A 88 4.16 -13.74 4.34
N LEU A 89 3.87 -13.71 3.04
CA LEU A 89 3.03 -14.72 2.39
C LEU A 89 3.64 -16.13 2.43
N ASN A 90 4.96 -16.25 2.38
CA ASN A 90 5.64 -17.53 2.57
C ASN A 90 5.46 -18.05 4.00
N ILE A 91 5.68 -17.21 5.00
CA ILE A 91 5.46 -17.54 6.41
C ILE A 91 4.01 -17.96 6.64
N LEU A 92 3.06 -17.23 6.08
CA LEU A 92 1.64 -17.53 6.19
C LEU A 92 1.29 -18.94 5.68
N ILE A 93 1.94 -19.40 4.61
CA ILE A 93 1.74 -20.76 4.09
C ILE A 93 2.42 -21.80 4.98
N GLU A 94 3.60 -21.50 5.51
CA GLU A 94 4.31 -22.40 6.42
C GLU A 94 3.54 -22.62 7.71
N ASP A 95 2.94 -21.54 8.25
CA ASP A 95 2.18 -21.61 9.50
C ASP A 95 0.76 -22.20 9.31
N TYR A 96 0.17 -22.03 8.10
CA TYR A 96 -1.23 -22.40 7.81
C TYR A 96 -1.37 -23.12 6.45
N ASN A 97 -1.11 -24.41 6.44
CA ASN A 97 -1.02 -25.24 5.21
C ASN A 97 -2.25 -25.22 4.29
N ASN A 98 -3.46 -24.92 4.79
CA ASN A 98 -4.71 -25.03 4.04
C ASN A 98 -5.30 -23.68 3.60
N LEU A 99 -4.57 -22.55 3.75
CA LEU A 99 -5.09 -21.26 3.37
C LEU A 99 -5.23 -21.13 1.84
N GLN A 100 -6.47 -20.88 1.42
CA GLN A 100 -6.78 -20.61 0.03
C GLN A 100 -6.77 -19.10 -0.22
N PHE A 101 -5.63 -18.58 -0.66
CA PHE A 101 -5.48 -17.18 -1.01
C PHE A 101 -4.77 -16.98 -2.34
N GLN A 102 -4.93 -15.78 -2.86
CA GLN A 102 -4.16 -15.23 -3.96
C GLN A 102 -3.74 -13.80 -3.63
N ALA A 103 -2.61 -13.38 -4.16
CA ALA A 103 -2.08 -12.05 -3.90
C ALA A 103 -1.77 -11.32 -5.21
N ILE A 104 -1.94 -10.01 -5.20
CA ILE A 104 -1.70 -9.14 -6.35
C ILE A 104 -0.71 -8.05 -5.92
N ILE A 105 0.43 -8.02 -6.57
CA ILE A 105 1.36 -6.89 -6.50
C ILE A 105 1.01 -5.98 -7.66
N LEU A 106 0.34 -4.86 -7.34
CA LEU A 106 -0.24 -3.95 -8.31
C LEU A 106 0.57 -2.66 -8.45
N GLY A 107 1.26 -2.51 -9.57
CA GLY A 107 1.99 -1.28 -9.88
C GLY A 107 3.10 -1.44 -10.89
N SER A 108 3.41 -0.37 -11.59
CA SER A 108 4.46 -0.36 -12.59
C SER A 108 5.86 -0.39 -11.98
N ASP A 109 6.77 -1.04 -12.66
CA ASP A 109 8.21 -1.02 -12.33
C ASP A 109 8.90 0.29 -12.74
N GLN A 110 8.25 1.09 -13.57
CA GLN A 110 8.81 2.34 -14.09
C GLN A 110 10.24 2.17 -14.64
N GLY A 111 10.48 1.07 -15.37
CA GLY A 111 11.78 0.72 -15.93
C GLY A 111 12.75 0.02 -14.96
N ARG A 112 12.35 -0.25 -13.73
CA ARG A 112 13.17 -0.99 -12.73
C ARG A 112 13.10 -2.50 -12.95
N LYS A 113 13.40 -2.95 -14.17
CA LYS A 113 13.31 -4.36 -14.59
C LYS A 113 14.09 -5.31 -13.69
N VAL A 114 15.26 -4.86 -13.20
CA VAL A 114 16.11 -5.67 -12.29
C VAL A 114 15.37 -5.97 -10.98
N TYR A 115 14.73 -4.96 -10.38
CA TYR A 115 13.96 -5.14 -9.16
C TYR A 115 12.72 -6.03 -9.39
N LYS A 116 11.98 -5.83 -10.48
CA LYS A 116 10.87 -6.71 -10.86
C LYS A 116 11.33 -8.16 -11.01
N LYS A 117 12.45 -8.39 -11.69
CA LYS A 117 13.03 -9.73 -11.84
C LYS A 117 13.42 -10.35 -10.49
N LYS A 118 14.00 -9.55 -9.57
CA LYS A 118 14.29 -9.99 -8.20
C LYS A 118 13.04 -10.48 -7.49
N LEU A 119 11.92 -9.74 -7.56
CA LEU A 119 10.66 -10.12 -6.94
C LEU A 119 10.10 -11.42 -7.56
N ILE A 120 10.13 -11.56 -8.88
CA ILE A 120 9.70 -12.78 -9.58
C ILE A 120 10.54 -13.99 -9.13
N ASN A 121 11.86 -13.85 -9.07
CA ASN A 121 12.74 -14.92 -8.59
C ASN A 121 12.43 -15.29 -7.13
N LEU A 122 12.10 -14.31 -6.29
CA LEU A 122 11.74 -14.55 -4.90
C LEU A 122 10.42 -15.35 -4.79
N THR A 123 9.42 -15.02 -5.61
CA THR A 123 8.16 -15.80 -5.66
C THR A 123 8.39 -17.23 -6.14
N GLN A 124 9.30 -17.44 -7.08
CA GLN A 124 9.67 -18.78 -7.54
C GLN A 124 10.40 -19.57 -6.46
N ARG A 125 11.35 -18.94 -5.77
CA ARG A 125 12.11 -19.55 -4.67
C ARG A 125 11.18 -20.06 -3.56
N TYR A 126 10.14 -19.30 -3.23
CA TYR A 126 9.13 -19.65 -2.23
C TYR A 126 7.95 -20.47 -2.80
N ARG A 127 8.00 -20.87 -4.08
CA ARG A 127 6.93 -21.61 -4.77
C ARG A 127 5.56 -20.89 -4.74
N LEU A 128 5.60 -19.55 -4.69
CA LEU A 128 4.43 -18.68 -4.66
C LEU A 128 3.97 -18.19 -6.05
N ASN A 129 4.64 -18.58 -7.12
CA ASN A 129 4.39 -18.13 -8.48
C ASN A 129 2.97 -18.42 -8.99
N LYS A 130 2.27 -19.42 -8.43
CA LYS A 130 0.84 -19.71 -8.72
C LYS A 130 -0.13 -18.96 -7.81
N LYS A 131 0.36 -18.31 -6.75
CA LYS A 131 -0.45 -17.56 -5.77
C LYS A 131 -0.28 -16.04 -5.92
N ILE A 132 0.83 -15.55 -6.47
CA ILE A 132 1.12 -14.12 -6.61
C ILE A 132 1.09 -13.72 -8.08
N LYS A 133 0.31 -12.70 -8.39
CA LYS A 133 0.25 -12.06 -9.71
C LYS A 133 0.87 -10.66 -9.66
N PHE A 134 1.61 -10.32 -10.71
CA PHE A 134 2.15 -8.98 -10.91
C PHE A 134 1.30 -8.27 -11.98
N ILE A 135 0.57 -7.25 -11.57
CA ILE A 135 -0.26 -6.42 -12.43
C ILE A 135 0.38 -5.04 -12.54
N GLU A 136 0.70 -4.62 -13.75
CA GLU A 136 1.48 -3.38 -13.96
C GLU A 136 0.66 -2.11 -13.73
N HIS A 137 -0.59 -2.12 -14.15
CA HIS A 137 -1.42 -0.92 -14.10
C HIS A 137 -2.90 -1.27 -13.96
N CYS A 138 -3.58 -0.49 -13.13
CA CYS A 138 -5.03 -0.44 -13.08
C CYS A 138 -5.49 1.01 -13.22
N LYS A 139 -6.31 1.31 -14.23
CA LYS A 139 -6.82 2.67 -14.46
C LYS A 139 -7.82 3.09 -13.38
N GLU A 140 -8.66 2.17 -12.95
CA GLU A 140 -9.71 2.39 -11.96
C GLU A 140 -9.30 1.75 -10.62
N MET A 141 -8.48 2.45 -9.82
CA MET A 141 -8.04 1.93 -8.52
C MET A 141 -9.21 1.54 -7.58
N PRO A 142 -10.34 2.27 -7.52
CA PRO A 142 -11.49 1.81 -6.75
C PRO A 142 -11.97 0.41 -7.15
N LEU A 143 -11.94 0.09 -8.44
CA LEU A 143 -12.32 -1.24 -8.92
C LEU A 143 -11.33 -2.31 -8.45
N ALA A 144 -10.00 -2.02 -8.46
CA ALA A 144 -9.01 -2.93 -7.91
C ALA A 144 -9.21 -3.16 -6.40
N TYR A 145 -9.46 -2.09 -5.63
CA TYR A 145 -9.76 -2.23 -4.21
C TYR A 145 -11.05 -3.03 -3.98
N SER A 146 -12.08 -2.85 -4.83
CA SER A 146 -13.37 -3.51 -4.62
C SER A 146 -13.29 -5.04 -4.65
N ILE A 147 -12.37 -5.61 -5.42
CA ILE A 147 -12.15 -7.07 -5.52
C ILE A 147 -11.18 -7.63 -4.47
N ALA A 148 -10.56 -6.78 -3.66
CA ALA A 148 -9.69 -7.19 -2.57
C ALA A 148 -10.52 -7.60 -1.34
N ASP A 149 -10.06 -8.61 -0.61
CA ASP A 149 -10.53 -8.94 0.73
C ASP A 149 -9.68 -8.25 1.79
N ALA A 150 -8.39 -8.04 1.49
CA ALA A 150 -7.49 -7.23 2.31
C ALA A 150 -6.50 -6.45 1.43
N VAL A 151 -6.08 -5.30 1.94
CA VAL A 151 -5.06 -4.45 1.31
C VAL A 151 -3.84 -4.37 2.22
N VAL A 152 -2.65 -4.41 1.63
CA VAL A 152 -1.39 -4.32 2.35
C VAL A 152 -0.58 -3.14 1.86
N SER A 153 0.07 -2.43 2.78
CA SER A 153 1.06 -1.38 2.50
C SER A 153 2.32 -1.64 3.32
N SER A 154 3.28 -2.35 2.72
CA SER A 154 4.46 -2.89 3.40
C SER A 154 5.70 -1.99 3.31
N SER A 155 5.53 -0.68 3.16
CA SER A 155 6.64 0.27 3.00
C SER A 155 7.67 0.14 4.12
N ILE A 156 8.96 0.02 3.75
CA ILE A 156 10.09 -0.07 4.70
C ILE A 156 10.71 1.30 5.00
N GLU A 157 10.34 2.31 4.23
CA GLU A 157 10.67 3.71 4.48
C GLU A 157 9.39 4.52 4.76
N PRO A 158 9.48 5.63 5.50
CA PRO A 158 8.30 6.42 5.87
C PRO A 158 7.57 7.00 4.67
N GLU A 159 6.28 6.74 4.57
CA GLU A 159 5.42 7.42 3.62
C GLU A 159 5.04 8.82 4.12
N ALA A 160 4.95 9.76 3.20
CA ALA A 160 4.57 11.13 3.55
C ALA A 160 3.13 11.23 4.11
N PHE A 161 2.21 10.38 3.64
CA PHE A 161 0.81 10.40 4.05
C PHE A 161 0.19 9.01 4.17
N GLY A 162 0.57 8.05 3.29
CA GLY A 162 -0.06 6.72 3.27
C GLY A 162 -1.37 6.70 2.46
N ARG A 163 -1.32 7.12 1.19
CA ARG A 163 -2.50 7.16 0.32
C ARG A 163 -3.24 5.82 0.22
N VAL A 164 -2.50 4.73 0.10
CA VAL A 164 -3.06 3.37 0.02
C VAL A 164 -3.98 3.08 1.21
N SER A 165 -3.57 3.52 2.41
CA SER A 165 -4.35 3.29 3.63
C SER A 165 -5.70 4.00 3.61
N VAL A 166 -5.74 5.27 3.21
CA VAL A 166 -7.00 6.02 3.16
C VAL A 166 -7.89 5.60 1.99
N GLU A 167 -7.29 5.21 0.86
CA GLU A 167 -8.01 4.70 -0.30
C GLU A 167 -8.69 3.35 0.03
N ALA A 168 -7.98 2.43 0.68
CA ALA A 168 -8.52 1.15 1.12
C ALA A 168 -9.67 1.33 2.12
N GLN A 169 -9.48 2.19 3.12
CA GLN A 169 -10.51 2.49 4.12
C GLN A 169 -11.76 3.13 3.50
N ALA A 170 -11.62 4.05 2.55
CA ALA A 170 -12.75 4.63 1.82
C ALA A 170 -13.52 3.60 1.00
N MET A 171 -12.82 2.56 0.50
CA MET A 171 -13.42 1.41 -0.18
C MET A 171 -13.90 0.30 0.78
N GLU A 172 -13.94 0.58 2.09
CA GLU A 172 -14.36 -0.36 3.14
C GLU A 172 -13.54 -1.66 3.15
N LYS A 173 -12.25 -1.56 2.84
CA LYS A 173 -11.36 -2.73 2.83
C LYS A 173 -10.43 -2.73 4.04
N PRO A 174 -10.29 -3.88 4.71
CA PRO A 174 -9.27 -4.05 5.73
C PRO A 174 -7.90 -3.67 5.18
N ILE A 175 -7.17 -2.84 5.92
CA ILE A 175 -5.82 -2.40 5.58
C ILE A 175 -4.84 -2.87 6.65
N ILE A 176 -3.74 -3.48 6.21
CA ILE A 176 -2.60 -3.80 7.06
C ILE A 176 -1.41 -2.97 6.54
N ALA A 177 -0.84 -2.12 7.38
CA ALA A 177 0.25 -1.27 6.96
C ALA A 177 1.40 -1.25 7.95
N SER A 178 2.60 -0.96 7.45
CA SER A 178 3.77 -0.75 8.32
C SER A 178 3.55 0.45 9.24
N ASN A 179 3.86 0.27 10.53
CA ASN A 179 3.79 1.30 11.57
C ASN A 179 4.89 2.35 11.38
N LEU A 180 4.82 3.11 10.29
CA LEU A 180 5.88 4.01 9.84
C LEU A 180 5.32 5.23 9.10
N GLY A 181 5.89 6.42 9.37
CA GLY A 181 5.53 7.66 8.68
C GLY A 181 4.04 8.01 8.76
N GLY A 182 3.47 8.46 7.64
CA GLY A 182 2.07 8.89 7.56
C GLY A 182 1.04 7.78 7.76
N SER A 183 1.40 6.50 7.62
CA SER A 183 0.48 5.39 7.89
C SER A 183 0.01 5.38 9.35
N LYS A 184 0.87 5.81 10.28
CA LYS A 184 0.53 5.97 11.72
C LYS A 184 -0.56 7.03 11.98
N GLU A 185 -0.73 7.97 11.07
CA GLU A 185 -1.71 9.05 11.19
C GLU A 185 -3.03 8.72 10.46
N THR A 186 -2.98 7.80 9.50
CA THR A 186 -4.13 7.46 8.67
C THR A 186 -4.86 6.19 9.10
N ILE A 187 -4.26 5.39 10.00
CA ILE A 187 -4.85 4.15 10.51
C ILE A 187 -5.03 4.25 12.02
N LEU A 188 -6.24 4.02 12.49
CA LEU A 188 -6.53 3.76 13.89
C LEU A 188 -6.35 2.27 14.14
N ASN A 189 -5.19 1.90 14.73
CA ASN A 189 -4.81 0.51 14.93
C ASN A 189 -5.91 -0.29 15.67
N ASN A 190 -6.21 -1.50 15.19
CA ASN A 190 -7.27 -2.39 15.66
C ASN A 190 -8.72 -1.83 15.51
N LYS A 191 -8.91 -0.71 14.79
CA LYS A 191 -10.22 -0.13 14.53
C LYS A 191 -10.49 0.06 13.03
N SER A 192 -9.66 0.85 12.35
CA SER A 192 -9.82 1.10 10.91
C SER A 192 -8.81 0.32 10.06
N GLY A 193 -7.94 -0.47 10.69
CA GLY A 193 -6.92 -1.30 10.08
C GLY A 193 -5.91 -1.78 11.12
N PHE A 194 -4.85 -2.40 10.65
CA PHE A 194 -3.79 -2.94 11.50
C PHE A 194 -2.45 -2.31 11.15
N LEU A 195 -1.67 -1.96 12.17
CA LEU A 195 -0.31 -1.48 12.03
C LEU A 195 0.64 -2.56 12.54
N TYR A 196 1.57 -2.99 11.71
CA TYR A 196 2.62 -3.94 12.05
C TYR A 196 4.00 -3.27 12.06
N LYS A 197 4.96 -3.83 12.77
CA LYS A 197 6.34 -3.34 12.83
C LYS A 197 6.97 -3.43 11.44
N HIS A 198 7.38 -2.28 10.89
CA HIS A 198 7.99 -2.22 9.58
C HIS A 198 9.21 -3.15 9.46
N ASN A 199 9.44 -3.68 8.29
CA ASN A 199 10.52 -4.62 7.99
C ASN A 199 10.46 -5.92 8.82
N ASP A 200 9.27 -6.32 9.25
CA ASP A 200 9.02 -7.54 9.99
C ASP A 200 7.97 -8.42 9.25
N PRO A 201 8.43 -9.36 8.40
CA PRO A 201 7.51 -10.21 7.63
C PRO A 201 6.72 -11.19 8.52
N ARG A 202 7.24 -11.54 9.71
CA ARG A 202 6.55 -12.44 10.66
C ARG A 202 5.34 -11.75 11.29
N GLU A 203 5.48 -10.49 11.68
CA GLU A 203 4.35 -9.74 12.22
C GLU A 203 3.32 -9.36 11.14
N LEU A 204 3.76 -9.22 9.88
CA LEU A 204 2.82 -9.02 8.76
C LEU A 204 2.02 -10.28 8.43
N ALA A 205 2.58 -11.46 8.58
CA ALA A 205 1.93 -12.75 8.38
C ALA A 205 0.89 -13.07 9.45
#